data_317055802c473d6561f68795843601f4
#
_entry.id   317055802c473d6561f68795843601f4
#
_cell.length_a   1.000
_cell.length_b   1.000
_cell.length_c   1.000
_cell.angle_alpha   90.00
_cell.angle_beta   90.00
_cell.angle_gamma   90.00
#
_symmetry.space_group_name_H-M   'P 1'
#
loop_
_entity.id
_entity.type
_entity.pdbx_description
1 polymer ?
#
loop_
_entity_poly.entity_id
_entity_poly.type
_entity_poly.pdbx_seq_one_letter_code
_entity_poly.pdbx_strand_id
1 'polypeptide(L)'
;FADDETARLVEPQAPTVSKRFETMRILSEAGIPTGISVAPIIPGLNEEAIPELLSRAKSAGATSATCSLLRLPGHVETVFLDRMREAFPDRISKIIHRLQEVRGGKLSESGFFGRHHGNGTYWRCVEQLFELGRRRAGFIEDDRPVPGTFRRPTAQQSLFD
;
A
#
# COMPACT_ATOMS: atom_id res chain seq x y z
N PHE A 1 3.07 0.77 7.35
CA PHE A 1 3.78 0.73 8.63
C PHE A 1 3.53 -0.60 9.32
N ALA A 2 4.53 -1.10 10.06
CA ALA A 2 4.39 -2.38 10.79
C ALA A 2 3.90 -2.18 12.22
N ASP A 3 4.08 -1.00 12.78
CA ASP A 3 3.72 -0.65 14.15
C ASP A 3 2.65 0.46 14.22
N ASP A 4 1.89 0.44 15.32
CA ASP A 4 0.78 1.36 15.54
C ASP A 4 1.24 2.79 15.87
N GLU A 5 2.45 2.96 16.44
CA GLU A 5 2.99 4.24 16.86
C GLU A 5 3.38 5.06 15.61
N THR A 6 4.23 4.49 14.75
CA THR A 6 4.65 5.12 13.49
C THR A 6 3.43 5.38 12.58
N ALA A 7 2.51 4.42 12.49
CA ALA A 7 1.28 4.60 11.69
C ALA A 7 0.44 5.79 12.17
N ARG A 8 0.30 5.98 13.48
CA ARG A 8 -0.48 7.09 14.05
C ARG A 8 0.14 8.45 13.77
N LEU A 9 1.47 8.55 13.69
CA LEU A 9 2.15 9.79 13.34
C LEU A 9 1.84 10.23 11.90
N VAL A 10 1.68 9.29 10.97
CA VAL A 10 1.43 9.57 9.55
C VAL A 10 -0.06 9.61 9.23
N GLU A 11 -0.82 8.68 9.80
CA GLU A 11 -2.25 8.46 9.52
C GLU A 11 -3.09 8.54 10.81
N PRO A 12 -3.18 9.69 11.50
CA PRO A 12 -3.77 9.79 12.85
C PRO A 12 -5.25 9.44 12.90
N GLN A 13 -5.96 9.52 11.78
CA GLN A 13 -7.40 9.20 11.70
C GLN A 13 -7.68 7.78 11.18
N ALA A 14 -6.64 7.04 10.80
CA ALA A 14 -6.81 5.69 10.29
C ALA A 14 -6.86 4.66 11.43
N PRO A 15 -7.53 3.51 11.24
CA PRO A 15 -7.45 2.39 12.18
C PRO A 15 -6.00 1.95 12.38
N THR A 16 -5.67 1.52 13.59
CA THR A 16 -4.32 1.01 13.92
C THR A 16 -3.94 -0.18 13.03
N VAL A 17 -2.66 -0.40 12.86
CA VAL A 17 -2.13 -1.54 12.09
C VAL A 17 -2.64 -2.86 12.69
N SER A 18 -2.60 -2.98 14.01
CA SER A 18 -3.11 -4.14 14.74
C SER A 18 -4.58 -4.40 14.45
N LYS A 19 -5.41 -3.35 14.42
CA LYS A 19 -6.85 -3.48 14.11
C LYS A 19 -7.11 -3.89 12.68
N ARG A 20 -6.31 -3.40 11.73
CA ARG A 20 -6.40 -3.80 10.31
C ARG A 20 -6.13 -5.30 10.13
N PHE A 21 -5.08 -5.84 10.79
CA PHE A 21 -4.79 -7.28 10.76
C PHE A 21 -5.84 -8.14 11.47
N GLU A 22 -6.37 -7.67 12.60
CA GLU A 22 -7.48 -8.35 13.27
C GLU A 22 -8.71 -8.43 12.37
N THR A 23 -9.07 -7.33 11.70
CA THR A 23 -10.19 -7.29 10.75
C THR A 23 -9.97 -8.26 9.59
N MET A 24 -8.75 -8.30 9.04
CA MET A 24 -8.37 -9.24 7.99
C MET A 24 -8.57 -10.70 8.43
N ARG A 25 -8.13 -11.04 9.66
CA ARG A 25 -8.29 -12.38 10.23
C ARG A 25 -9.77 -12.76 10.36
N ILE A 26 -10.59 -11.88 10.92
CA ILE A 26 -12.04 -12.11 11.10
C ILE A 26 -12.72 -12.36 9.75
N LEU A 27 -12.42 -11.54 8.74
CA LEU A 27 -12.99 -11.70 7.41
C LEU A 27 -12.54 -13.02 6.76
N SER A 28 -11.26 -13.35 6.88
CA SER A 28 -10.71 -14.59 6.33
C SER A 28 -11.33 -15.83 7.00
N GLU A 29 -11.51 -15.82 8.33
CA GLU A 29 -12.18 -16.89 9.06
C GLU A 29 -13.65 -17.05 8.68
N ALA A 30 -14.30 -15.97 8.24
CA ALA A 30 -15.64 -15.98 7.68
C ALA A 30 -15.69 -16.45 6.20
N GLY A 31 -14.57 -16.87 5.63
CA GLY A 31 -14.49 -17.32 4.23
C GLY A 31 -14.49 -16.19 3.21
N ILE A 32 -14.28 -14.94 3.63
CA ILE A 32 -14.22 -13.77 2.74
C ILE A 32 -12.77 -13.60 2.28
N PRO A 33 -12.48 -13.66 0.96
CA PRO A 33 -11.14 -13.42 0.44
C PRO A 33 -10.63 -12.04 0.81
N THR A 34 -9.45 -11.97 1.41
CA THR A 34 -8.80 -10.72 1.81
C THR A 34 -7.41 -10.61 1.18
N GLY A 35 -6.92 -9.40 1.07
CA GLY A 35 -5.57 -9.12 0.58
C GLY A 35 -4.94 -7.93 1.30
N ILE A 36 -3.62 -7.84 1.22
CA ILE A 36 -2.87 -6.69 1.71
C ILE A 36 -2.44 -5.79 0.55
N SER A 37 -2.68 -4.49 0.68
CA SER A 37 -2.04 -3.46 -0.14
C SER A 37 -1.02 -2.72 0.71
N VAL A 38 0.28 -2.95 0.45
CA VAL A 38 1.36 -2.18 1.08
C VAL A 38 1.48 -0.84 0.34
N ALA A 39 0.60 0.07 0.70
CA ALA A 39 0.41 1.36 0.05
C ALA A 39 0.04 2.44 1.08
N PRO A 40 0.67 3.63 0.99
CA PRO A 40 1.81 3.92 0.12
C PRO A 40 3.14 3.37 0.66
N ILE A 41 4.02 2.95 -0.23
CA ILE A 41 5.44 2.84 0.10
C ILE A 41 6.02 4.25 0.06
N ILE A 42 6.61 4.67 1.17
CA ILE A 42 7.29 5.97 1.34
C ILE A 42 8.79 5.68 1.35
N PRO A 43 9.50 5.89 0.23
CA PRO A 43 10.93 5.61 0.13
C PRO A 43 11.75 6.32 1.20
N GLY A 44 12.61 5.57 1.90
CA GLY A 44 13.40 6.08 3.02
C GLY A 44 12.70 6.05 4.37
N LEU A 45 11.44 5.55 4.45
CA LEU A 45 10.68 5.52 5.70
C LEU A 45 10.15 4.12 6.07
N ASN A 46 9.41 3.46 5.17
CA ASN A 46 8.66 2.25 5.54
C ASN A 46 8.93 1.01 4.67
N GLU A 47 9.79 1.08 3.69
CA GLU A 47 10.12 -0.05 2.82
C GLU A 47 10.72 -1.24 3.56
N GLU A 48 11.47 -0.99 4.64
CA GLU A 48 12.10 -2.03 5.45
C GLU A 48 11.07 -2.94 6.15
N ALA A 49 9.85 -2.43 6.38
CA ALA A 49 8.77 -3.17 7.01
C ALA A 49 8.01 -4.11 6.06
N ILE A 50 8.27 -4.06 4.75
CA ILE A 50 7.56 -4.85 3.74
C ILE A 50 7.52 -6.36 4.06
N PRO A 51 8.66 -7.03 4.37
CA PRO A 51 8.64 -8.48 4.65
C PRO A 51 7.80 -8.85 5.87
N GLU A 52 7.85 -8.04 6.92
CA GLU A 52 7.07 -8.24 8.14
C GLU A 52 5.57 -8.10 7.85
N LEU A 53 5.17 -7.03 7.15
CA LEU A 53 3.78 -6.78 6.78
C LEU A 53 3.19 -7.93 5.96
N LEU A 54 3.96 -8.45 5.00
CA LEU A 54 3.55 -9.58 4.17
C LEU A 54 3.39 -10.87 4.97
N SER A 55 4.33 -11.16 5.88
CA SER A 55 4.26 -12.31 6.77
C SER A 55 3.03 -12.24 7.70
N ARG A 56 2.80 -11.08 8.33
CA ARG A 56 1.63 -10.85 9.19
C ARG A 56 0.31 -10.97 8.42
N ALA A 57 0.26 -10.40 7.20
CA ALA A 57 -0.93 -10.50 6.36
C ALA A 57 -1.24 -11.96 5.98
N LYS A 58 -0.23 -12.73 5.62
CA LYS A 58 -0.41 -14.15 5.32
C LYS A 58 -0.89 -14.93 6.53
N SER A 59 -0.32 -14.68 7.71
CA SER A 59 -0.76 -15.27 8.97
C SER A 59 -2.20 -14.89 9.34
N ALA A 60 -2.65 -13.70 8.94
CA ALA A 60 -4.03 -13.25 9.11
C ALA A 60 -5.00 -13.76 8.02
N GLY A 61 -4.52 -14.62 7.09
CA GLY A 61 -5.32 -15.28 6.09
C GLY A 61 -5.42 -14.55 4.74
N ALA A 62 -4.59 -13.51 4.51
CA ALA A 62 -4.56 -12.85 3.21
C ALA A 62 -4.18 -13.81 2.07
N THR A 63 -4.90 -13.70 0.95
CA THR A 63 -4.69 -14.52 -0.24
C THR A 63 -3.91 -13.79 -1.34
N SER A 64 -3.90 -12.44 -1.30
CA SER A 64 -3.22 -11.60 -2.28
C SER A 64 -2.44 -10.47 -1.62
N ALA A 65 -1.41 -9.99 -2.33
CA ALA A 65 -0.59 -8.89 -1.87
C ALA A 65 -0.22 -7.97 -3.04
N THR A 66 -0.36 -6.67 -2.84
CA THR A 66 0.04 -5.63 -3.80
C THR A 66 0.82 -4.53 -3.11
N CYS A 67 1.53 -3.71 -3.87
CA CYS A 67 2.17 -2.51 -3.34
C CYS A 67 2.06 -1.34 -4.31
N SER A 68 2.18 -0.13 -3.80
CA SER A 68 2.30 1.05 -4.66
C SER A 68 3.14 2.16 -4.02
N LEU A 69 3.85 2.88 -4.87
CA LEU A 69 4.65 4.04 -4.48
C LEU A 69 3.75 5.21 -4.04
N LEU A 70 4.22 5.96 -3.05
CA LEU A 70 3.59 7.20 -2.58
C LEU A 70 3.30 8.14 -3.76
N ARG A 71 2.09 8.70 -3.74
CA ARG A 71 1.64 9.70 -4.71
C ARG A 71 1.25 11.00 -3.99
N LEU A 72 1.78 12.12 -4.45
CA LEU A 72 1.59 13.45 -3.86
C LEU A 72 0.98 14.42 -4.90
N PRO A 73 -0.32 14.30 -5.24
CA PRO A 73 -0.93 15.18 -6.22
C PRO A 73 -1.21 16.57 -5.64
N GLY A 74 -0.83 17.62 -6.39
CA GLY A 74 -1.18 19.01 -6.05
C GLY A 74 -0.81 19.41 -4.62
N HIS A 75 -1.74 19.94 -3.87
CA HIS A 75 -1.53 20.41 -2.49
C HIS A 75 -1.18 19.31 -1.47
N VAL A 76 -1.41 18.04 -1.79
CA VAL A 76 -1.04 16.91 -0.91
C VAL A 76 0.48 16.89 -0.67
N GLU A 77 1.27 17.31 -1.63
CA GLU A 77 2.74 17.39 -1.49
C GLU A 77 3.15 18.29 -0.32
N THR A 78 2.62 19.51 -0.26
CA THR A 78 2.94 20.48 0.81
C THR A 78 2.53 19.91 2.17
N VAL A 79 1.30 19.45 2.29
CA VAL A 79 0.76 18.88 3.55
C VAL A 79 1.58 17.68 4.01
N PHE A 80 1.93 16.79 3.08
CA PHE A 80 2.77 15.63 3.38
C PHE A 80 4.15 16.03 3.89
N LEU A 81 4.83 16.97 3.20
CA LEU A 81 6.16 17.41 3.60
C LEU A 81 6.16 18.08 4.97
N ASP A 82 5.16 18.91 5.26
CA ASP A 82 5.04 19.57 6.56
C ASP A 82 4.80 18.55 7.67
N ARG A 83 3.93 17.59 7.44
CA ARG A 83 3.69 16.48 8.37
C ARG A 83 4.91 15.62 8.60
N MET A 84 5.67 15.30 7.54
CA MET A 84 6.91 14.51 7.66
C MET A 84 8.02 15.28 8.39
N ARG A 85 8.12 16.58 8.23
CA ARG A 85 9.09 17.44 9.00
C ARG A 85 8.77 17.40 10.48
N GLU A 86 7.49 17.44 10.83
CA GLU A 86 7.03 17.39 12.22
C GLU A 86 7.26 15.99 12.83
N ALA A 87 6.85 14.95 12.14
CA ALA A 87 6.84 13.59 12.67
C ALA A 87 8.22 12.89 12.61
N PHE A 88 9.03 13.22 11.58
CA PHE A 88 10.31 12.54 11.31
C PHE A 88 11.41 13.55 10.91
N PRO A 89 11.76 14.50 11.79
CA PRO A 89 12.74 15.57 11.47
C PRO A 89 14.09 15.01 11.01
N ASP A 90 14.54 13.90 11.57
CA ASP A 90 15.82 13.27 11.24
C ASP A 90 15.77 12.46 9.92
N ARG A 91 14.58 12.16 9.40
CA ARG A 91 14.40 11.32 8.21
C ARG A 91 13.93 12.11 6.99
N ILE A 92 13.41 13.32 7.15
CA ILE A 92 12.79 14.08 6.06
C ILE A 92 13.73 14.29 4.86
N SER A 93 15.00 14.59 5.09
CA SER A 93 15.98 14.75 4.02
C SER A 93 16.18 13.46 3.21
N LYS A 94 16.23 12.31 3.88
CA LYS A 94 16.33 10.99 3.24
C LYS A 94 15.05 10.69 2.43
N ILE A 95 13.88 10.98 2.98
CA ILE A 95 12.58 10.76 2.32
C ILE A 95 12.52 11.58 1.02
N ILE A 96 12.80 12.89 1.10
CA ILE A 96 12.79 13.78 -0.06
C ILE A 96 13.77 13.27 -1.14
N HIS A 97 15.01 12.98 -0.76
CA HIS A 97 16.03 12.51 -1.68
C HIS A 97 15.59 11.21 -2.39
N ARG A 98 15.07 10.23 -1.64
CA ARG A 98 14.59 8.96 -2.21
C ARG A 98 13.36 9.13 -3.10
N LEU A 99 12.43 10.00 -2.72
CA LEU A 99 11.28 10.33 -3.58
C LEU A 99 11.73 10.94 -4.91
N GLN A 100 12.66 11.89 -4.87
CA GLN A 100 13.23 12.48 -6.09
C GLN A 100 13.97 11.45 -6.94
N GLU A 101 14.75 10.58 -6.33
CA GLU A 101 15.47 9.51 -7.04
C GLU A 101 14.50 8.61 -7.83
N VAL A 102 13.42 8.15 -7.20
CA VAL A 102 12.44 7.25 -7.83
C VAL A 102 11.47 7.95 -8.77
N ARG A 103 11.44 9.30 -8.76
CA ARG A 103 10.54 10.13 -9.58
C ARG A 103 11.29 10.99 -10.62
N GLY A 104 12.56 10.68 -10.91
CA GLY A 104 13.33 11.40 -11.91
C GLY A 104 13.58 12.89 -11.57
N GLY A 105 13.86 13.16 -10.30
CA GLY A 105 14.15 14.51 -9.77
C GLY A 105 12.93 15.27 -9.26
N LYS A 106 11.72 14.73 -9.39
CA LYS A 106 10.46 15.31 -8.90
C LYS A 106 10.00 14.64 -7.61
N LEU A 107 9.07 15.24 -6.89
CA LEU A 107 8.42 14.61 -5.73
C LEU A 107 7.13 13.86 -6.12
N SER A 108 6.51 14.27 -7.23
CA SER A 108 5.26 13.69 -7.72
C SER A 108 5.31 13.44 -9.22
N GLU A 109 4.52 12.46 -9.66
CA GLU A 109 4.29 12.12 -11.07
C GLU A 109 2.80 12.24 -11.37
N SER A 110 2.46 13.01 -12.40
CA SER A 110 1.08 13.23 -12.84
C SER A 110 0.63 12.24 -13.93
N GLY A 111 1.57 11.55 -14.58
CA GLY A 111 1.29 10.59 -15.65
C GLY A 111 0.42 9.42 -15.18
N PHE A 112 -0.59 9.06 -15.96
CA PHE A 112 -1.56 8.02 -15.58
C PHE A 112 -0.89 6.66 -15.36
N PHE A 113 0.02 6.24 -16.22
CA PHE A 113 0.66 4.91 -16.16
C PHE A 113 1.83 4.83 -15.17
N GLY A 114 2.54 5.93 -14.89
CA GLY A 114 3.73 5.94 -14.00
C GLY A 114 3.44 6.23 -12.53
N ARG A 115 2.22 6.63 -12.21
CA ARG A 115 1.89 7.21 -10.90
C ARG A 115 2.03 6.26 -9.68
N HIS A 116 1.94 4.95 -9.89
CA HIS A 116 2.01 3.93 -8.82
C HIS A 116 3.36 3.22 -8.74
N HIS A 117 4.22 3.45 -9.73
CA HIS A 117 5.54 2.86 -9.82
C HIS A 117 6.62 3.93 -9.74
N GLY A 118 7.80 3.55 -9.33
CA GLY A 118 8.99 4.38 -9.36
C GLY A 118 9.93 3.96 -10.49
N ASN A 119 11.01 4.70 -10.61
CA ASN A 119 12.08 4.44 -11.58
C ASN A 119 13.41 4.28 -10.84
N GLY A 120 14.42 3.79 -11.56
CA GLY A 120 15.79 3.73 -11.07
C GLY A 120 16.12 2.49 -10.25
N THR A 121 17.37 2.41 -9.82
CA THR A 121 17.91 1.22 -9.15
C THR A 121 17.30 1.04 -7.76
N TYR A 122 17.12 2.12 -7.02
CA TYR A 122 16.53 2.05 -5.68
C TYR A 122 15.10 1.48 -5.70
N TRP A 123 14.25 1.96 -6.62
CA TRP A 123 12.90 1.42 -6.73
C TRP A 123 12.89 -0.05 -7.12
N ARG A 124 13.76 -0.48 -8.05
CA ARG A 124 13.90 -1.90 -8.37
C ARG A 124 14.29 -2.75 -7.15
N CYS A 125 15.14 -2.24 -6.27
CA CYS A 125 15.46 -2.94 -5.00
C CYS A 125 14.22 -3.07 -4.11
N VAL A 126 13.38 -2.04 -4.03
CA VAL A 126 12.13 -2.07 -3.26
C VAL A 126 11.14 -3.08 -3.85
N GLU A 127 10.98 -3.11 -5.17
CA GLU A 127 10.15 -4.10 -5.87
C GLU A 127 10.68 -5.53 -5.66
N GLN A 128 11.99 -5.73 -5.71
CA GLN A 128 12.61 -7.02 -5.41
C GLN A 128 12.39 -7.43 -3.95
N LEU A 129 12.50 -6.49 -3.02
CA LEU A 129 12.23 -6.75 -1.60
C LEU A 129 10.77 -7.19 -1.39
N PHE A 130 9.82 -6.50 -2.04
CA PHE A 130 8.41 -6.85 -2.00
C PHE A 130 8.19 -8.27 -2.58
N GLU A 131 8.73 -8.55 -3.75
CA GLU A 131 8.54 -9.83 -4.43
C GLU A 131 9.17 -10.99 -3.64
N LEU A 132 10.36 -10.81 -3.08
CA LEU A 132 10.99 -11.80 -2.21
C LEU A 132 10.17 -12.02 -0.93
N GLY A 133 9.67 -10.94 -0.33
CA GLY A 133 8.80 -11.01 0.84
C GLY A 133 7.50 -11.74 0.54
N ARG A 134 6.90 -11.47 -0.62
CA ARG A 134 5.67 -12.11 -1.12
C ARG A 134 5.86 -13.62 -1.27
N ARG A 135 6.93 -14.04 -1.93
CA ARG A 135 7.27 -15.47 -2.10
C ARG A 135 7.57 -16.16 -0.77
N ARG A 136 8.37 -15.53 0.10
CA ARG A 136 8.71 -16.08 1.42
C ARG A 136 7.49 -16.24 2.32
N ALA A 137 6.55 -15.30 2.25
CA ALA A 137 5.29 -15.39 2.97
C ALA A 137 4.31 -16.43 2.37
N GLY A 138 4.59 -16.98 1.18
CA GLY A 138 3.76 -17.99 0.54
C GLY A 138 2.55 -17.42 -0.20
N PHE A 139 2.63 -16.18 -0.69
CA PHE A 139 1.68 -15.67 -1.67
C PHE A 139 2.00 -16.27 -3.05
N ILE A 140 1.09 -17.07 -3.56
CA ILE A 140 1.20 -17.67 -4.89
C ILE A 140 0.51 -16.74 -5.88
N GLU A 141 1.09 -16.54 -7.06
CA GLU A 141 0.35 -15.93 -8.17
C GLU A 141 -0.77 -16.87 -8.60
N ASP A 142 -1.98 -16.42 -8.42
CA ASP A 142 -3.15 -17.13 -8.92
C ASP A 142 -3.69 -16.34 -10.12
N ASP A 143 -3.16 -16.66 -11.30
CA ASP A 143 -3.59 -16.09 -12.58
C ASP A 143 -4.95 -16.63 -13.05
N ARG A 144 -5.61 -17.45 -12.23
CA ARG A 144 -6.94 -17.97 -12.60
C ARG A 144 -7.94 -16.83 -12.66
N PRO A 145 -8.66 -16.68 -13.77
CA PRO A 145 -9.70 -15.68 -13.86
C PRO A 145 -10.75 -15.94 -12.78
N VAL A 146 -10.98 -14.95 -11.92
CA VAL A 146 -12.06 -15.04 -10.94
C VAL A 146 -13.36 -15.09 -11.73
N PRO A 147 -14.15 -16.18 -11.61
CA PRO A 147 -15.42 -16.25 -12.31
C PRO A 147 -16.29 -15.06 -11.90
N GLY A 148 -16.81 -14.35 -12.88
CA GLY A 148 -17.70 -13.21 -12.64
C GLY A 148 -18.94 -13.70 -11.90
N THR A 149 -19.01 -13.46 -10.60
CA THR A 149 -20.18 -13.78 -9.77
C THR A 149 -21.25 -12.70 -9.83
N PHE A 150 -20.95 -11.57 -10.49
CA PHE A 150 -21.91 -10.48 -10.65
C PHE A 150 -23.07 -10.96 -11.51
N ARG A 151 -24.26 -10.94 -10.93
CA ARG A 151 -25.53 -11.06 -11.68
C ARG A 151 -26.22 -9.70 -11.64
N ARG A 152 -26.45 -9.13 -12.82
CA ARG A 152 -27.26 -7.92 -12.90
C ARG A 152 -28.67 -8.25 -12.36
N PRO A 153 -29.23 -7.46 -11.43
CA PRO A 153 -30.62 -7.62 -11.03
C PRO A 153 -31.52 -7.53 -12.28
N THR A 154 -32.39 -8.51 -12.46
CA THR A 154 -33.20 -8.68 -13.67
C THR A 154 -34.43 -7.76 -13.74
N ALA A 155 -34.67 -6.97 -12.73
CA ALA A 155 -35.77 -6.00 -12.72
C ALA A 155 -35.30 -4.70 -12.05
N GLN A 156 -34.77 -3.79 -12.82
CA GLN A 156 -34.88 -2.39 -12.45
C GLN A 156 -36.33 -1.98 -12.80
N GLN A 157 -37.16 -1.81 -11.78
CA GLN A 157 -38.46 -1.19 -11.98
C GLN A 157 -38.22 0.19 -12.55
N SER A 158 -38.98 0.54 -13.61
CA SER A 158 -38.98 1.88 -14.17
C SER A 158 -39.32 2.86 -13.04
N LEU A 159 -38.53 3.92 -12.90
CA LEU A 159 -38.80 4.98 -11.95
C LEU A 159 -39.86 5.97 -12.47
N PHE A 160 -40.31 5.75 -13.69
CA PHE A 160 -41.23 6.65 -14.43
C PHE A 160 -42.21 5.80 -15.26
N ASP A 161 -43.16 5.17 -14.61
CA ASP A 161 -44.43 4.73 -15.21
C ASP A 161 -45.53 5.70 -14.79
#